data_dc21b92e49340a29f066346c8e9f77ef
#
_entry.id   dc21b92e49340a29f066346c8e9f77ef
#
_cell.length_a   1.000
_cell.length_b   1.000
_cell.length_c   1.000
_cell.angle_alpha   90.00
_cell.angle_beta   90.00
_cell.angle_gamma   90.00
#
_symmetry.space_group_name_H-M   'P 1'
#
loop_
_entity.id
_entity.type
_entity.pdbx_description
1 polymer ?
#
loop_
_entity_poly.entity_id
_entity_poly.type
_entity_poly.pdbx_seq_one_letter_code
_entity_poly.pdbx_strand_id
1 'polypeptide(L)'
;MKQVDVVVIGAGAAGLMCAAQAGYRGRSVLVLDNAKKPGRKILISGGGRCNFTNHQAGAHAYLSENPHFSKSALARYTQQDFIDLVDRHGVNYHERTLGQLFCLESAKEIVDVLLTECDWAGVTLQFKTEILTVSKQDEGFVLTTSKGEISCHSLVVATGGLSMPKLGGPPYGFKLAEQFGLKVLPTRAGLVPFTLHQAEKEAFADLAGISLPVAVTAEDGTRFKEAMLFTHRGLSGPVILQISSYWHAGEKIHINLLPELDIPAALREWAQAHPAQELKTVLGRELPKRFVDKLVELGQLVSKPMRQYNERELEAVANLLGDWQILPNGTEGYRTAEVTLGGVDTNELSSKTMEARKVPGLYFIGEVVDVTGWLGGYNFQWAWSSGWVAGQYC
;
A
#
# COMPACT_ATOMS: atom_id res chain seq x y z
N MET A 1 -33.97 20.74 -2.72
CA MET A 1 -33.17 19.58 -2.26
C MET A 1 -33.12 18.58 -3.41
N LYS A 2 -31.95 18.14 -3.84
CA LYS A 2 -31.79 17.08 -4.86
C LYS A 2 -31.96 15.74 -4.17
N GLN A 3 -32.75 14.84 -4.72
CA GLN A 3 -32.94 13.49 -4.19
C GLN A 3 -32.35 12.45 -5.14
N VAL A 4 -31.60 11.47 -4.59
CA VAL A 4 -31.02 10.35 -5.32
C VAL A 4 -31.09 9.09 -4.45
N ASP A 5 -30.92 7.90 -5.03
CA ASP A 5 -30.88 6.65 -4.25
C ASP A 5 -29.56 6.53 -3.49
N VAL A 6 -28.43 6.85 -4.15
CA VAL A 6 -27.10 6.65 -3.62
C VAL A 6 -26.24 7.92 -3.75
N VAL A 7 -25.63 8.33 -2.66
CA VAL A 7 -24.54 9.31 -2.68
C VAL A 7 -23.23 8.61 -2.36
N VAL A 8 -22.21 8.78 -3.20
CA VAL A 8 -20.85 8.29 -2.98
C VAL A 8 -19.94 9.47 -2.71
N ILE A 9 -19.25 9.48 -1.57
CA ILE A 9 -18.27 10.49 -1.18
C ILE A 9 -16.86 10.03 -1.57
N GLY A 10 -16.31 10.64 -2.60
CA GLY A 10 -14.97 10.34 -3.15
C GLY A 10 -15.03 9.72 -4.53
N ALA A 11 -14.45 10.42 -5.51
CA ALA A 11 -14.29 9.99 -6.91
C ALA A 11 -12.92 9.30 -7.13
N GLY A 12 -12.50 8.48 -6.17
CA GLY A 12 -11.32 7.61 -6.28
C GLY A 12 -11.67 6.24 -6.85
N ALA A 13 -10.72 5.32 -6.75
CA ALA A 13 -10.83 3.95 -7.24
C ALA A 13 -12.09 3.24 -6.72
N ALA A 14 -12.24 3.10 -5.41
CA ALA A 14 -13.38 2.41 -4.82
C ALA A 14 -14.71 3.11 -5.08
N GLY A 15 -14.73 4.45 -5.00
CA GLY A 15 -15.96 5.22 -5.19
C GLY A 15 -16.51 5.16 -6.61
N LEU A 16 -15.67 5.27 -7.63
CA LEU A 16 -16.09 5.16 -9.03
C LEU A 16 -16.56 3.74 -9.36
N MET A 17 -15.85 2.70 -8.87
CA MET A 17 -16.30 1.32 -9.02
C MET A 17 -17.66 1.09 -8.38
N CYS A 18 -17.85 1.54 -7.15
CA CYS A 18 -19.15 1.41 -6.44
C CYS A 18 -20.26 2.14 -7.18
N ALA A 19 -20.01 3.37 -7.63
CA ALA A 19 -21.00 4.18 -8.33
C ALA A 19 -21.47 3.53 -9.63
N ALA A 20 -20.55 3.04 -10.45
CA ALA A 20 -20.89 2.33 -11.69
C ALA A 20 -21.75 1.10 -11.39
N GLN A 21 -21.39 0.27 -10.41
CA GLN A 21 -22.13 -0.93 -10.06
C GLN A 21 -23.54 -0.62 -9.53
N ALA A 22 -23.69 0.39 -8.69
CA ALA A 22 -25.01 0.83 -8.22
C ALA A 22 -25.88 1.36 -9.37
N GLY A 23 -25.28 2.14 -10.30
CA GLY A 23 -25.95 2.66 -11.48
C GLY A 23 -26.45 1.55 -12.42
N TYR A 24 -25.63 0.51 -12.67
CA TYR A 24 -26.06 -0.66 -13.47
C TYR A 24 -27.25 -1.42 -12.86
N ARG A 25 -27.46 -1.30 -11.55
CA ARG A 25 -28.66 -1.83 -10.88
C ARG A 25 -29.90 -0.92 -11.01
N GLY A 26 -29.79 0.16 -11.78
CA GLY A 26 -30.90 1.12 -11.97
C GLY A 26 -31.03 2.14 -10.84
N ARG A 27 -30.03 2.28 -9.95
CA ARG A 27 -30.02 3.31 -8.90
C ARG A 27 -29.64 4.66 -9.49
N SER A 28 -30.29 5.72 -9.02
CA SER A 28 -29.86 7.10 -9.26
C SER A 28 -28.66 7.40 -8.36
N VAL A 29 -27.47 7.60 -8.96
CA VAL A 29 -26.21 7.73 -8.23
C VAL A 29 -25.61 9.12 -8.43
N LEU A 30 -25.15 9.73 -7.32
CA LEU A 30 -24.41 10.98 -7.32
C LEU A 30 -23.08 10.79 -6.61
N VAL A 31 -21.98 10.99 -7.32
CA VAL A 31 -20.63 11.01 -6.74
C VAL A 31 -20.24 12.45 -6.41
N LEU A 32 -19.82 12.69 -5.19
CA LEU A 32 -19.32 13.97 -4.70
C LEU A 32 -17.81 13.91 -4.44
N ASP A 33 -17.08 14.90 -4.91
CA ASP A 33 -15.65 15.05 -4.59
C ASP A 33 -15.27 16.53 -4.44
N ASN A 34 -14.43 16.85 -3.45
CA ASN A 34 -13.90 18.19 -3.26
C ASN A 34 -12.79 18.57 -4.24
N ALA A 35 -12.17 17.57 -4.87
CA ALA A 35 -11.15 17.74 -5.91
C ALA A 35 -11.74 18.30 -7.21
N LYS A 36 -10.83 18.76 -8.08
CA LYS A 36 -11.20 19.25 -9.43
C LYS A 36 -11.34 18.11 -10.45
N LYS A 37 -10.73 16.96 -10.20
CA LYS A 37 -10.64 15.82 -11.12
C LYS A 37 -10.70 14.50 -10.35
N PRO A 38 -11.28 13.45 -10.95
CA PRO A 38 -11.33 12.11 -10.35
C PRO A 38 -9.98 11.40 -10.36
N GLY A 39 -9.88 10.32 -9.60
CA GLY A 39 -8.80 9.34 -9.71
C GLY A 39 -7.39 9.85 -9.37
N ARG A 40 -7.25 10.88 -8.53
CA ARG A 40 -5.96 11.55 -8.29
C ARG A 40 -4.85 10.58 -7.85
N LYS A 41 -5.13 9.63 -6.95
CA LYS A 41 -4.16 8.60 -6.54
C LYS A 41 -3.87 7.61 -7.67
N ILE A 42 -4.86 7.27 -8.49
CA ILE A 42 -4.66 6.40 -9.67
C ILE A 42 -3.63 7.05 -10.61
N LEU A 43 -3.83 8.32 -10.95
CA LEU A 43 -3.02 9.05 -11.93
C LEU A 43 -1.52 9.13 -11.60
N ILE A 44 -1.14 9.09 -10.31
CA ILE A 44 0.27 9.16 -9.89
C ILE A 44 0.86 7.80 -9.55
N SER A 45 0.02 6.79 -9.38
CA SER A 45 0.46 5.45 -8.97
C SER A 45 1.32 4.79 -10.03
N GLY A 46 2.21 3.90 -9.59
CA GLY A 46 3.09 3.16 -10.49
C GLY A 46 3.95 4.04 -11.39
N GLY A 47 4.33 5.25 -10.92
CA GLY A 47 5.09 6.22 -11.73
C GLY A 47 4.28 6.77 -12.91
N GLY A 48 2.96 6.91 -12.76
CA GLY A 48 2.05 7.40 -13.80
C GLY A 48 1.53 6.33 -14.76
N ARG A 49 1.81 5.05 -14.46
CA ARG A 49 1.35 3.89 -15.27
C ARG A 49 0.35 3.01 -14.55
N CYS A 50 -0.08 3.35 -13.37
CA CYS A 50 -1.00 2.62 -12.49
C CYS A 50 -0.67 1.13 -12.36
N ASN A 51 -0.17 0.72 -11.21
CA ASN A 51 -0.15 -0.70 -10.84
C ASN A 51 -1.57 -1.11 -10.41
N PHE A 52 -2.42 -1.44 -11.38
CA PHE A 52 -3.86 -1.51 -11.16
C PHE A 52 -4.34 -2.77 -10.45
N THR A 53 -3.59 -3.87 -10.51
CA THR A 53 -3.84 -5.10 -9.75
C THR A 53 -2.61 -6.02 -9.73
N ASN A 54 -2.76 -7.21 -9.14
CA ASN A 54 -1.71 -8.22 -9.04
C ASN A 54 -2.31 -9.61 -9.26
N HIS A 55 -1.68 -10.44 -10.10
CA HIS A 55 -2.11 -11.82 -10.32
C HIS A 55 -2.18 -12.66 -9.03
N GLN A 56 -1.34 -12.32 -8.04
CA GLN A 56 -1.26 -13.02 -6.77
C GLN A 56 -2.19 -12.41 -5.70
N ALA A 57 -3.09 -11.49 -6.07
CA ALA A 57 -3.99 -10.86 -5.11
C ALA A 57 -4.88 -11.90 -4.41
N GLY A 58 -4.70 -12.02 -3.11
CA GLY A 58 -5.41 -12.97 -2.25
C GLY A 58 -5.41 -12.49 -0.80
N ALA A 59 -6.30 -13.02 0.02
CA ALA A 59 -6.51 -12.55 1.39
C ALA A 59 -5.26 -12.60 2.29
N HIS A 60 -4.27 -13.44 1.95
CA HIS A 60 -3.00 -13.54 2.67
C HIS A 60 -2.14 -12.26 2.58
N ALA A 61 -2.39 -11.43 1.58
CA ALA A 61 -1.61 -10.23 1.29
C ALA A 61 -2.23 -8.95 1.89
N TYR A 62 -3.18 -9.09 2.83
CA TYR A 62 -3.86 -7.96 3.45
C TYR A 62 -3.77 -8.00 4.97
N LEU A 63 -3.44 -6.84 5.54
CA LEU A 63 -3.44 -6.57 6.98
C LEU A 63 -4.76 -5.94 7.38
N SER A 64 -5.30 -6.38 8.51
CA SER A 64 -6.48 -5.84 9.19
C SER A 64 -6.52 -6.44 10.60
N GLU A 65 -7.10 -5.76 11.57
CA GLU A 65 -7.42 -6.35 12.88
C GLU A 65 -8.29 -7.61 12.75
N ASN A 66 -9.14 -7.67 11.72
CA ASN A 66 -9.86 -8.88 11.34
C ASN A 66 -9.29 -9.45 10.01
N PRO A 67 -8.35 -10.40 10.06
CA PRO A 67 -7.68 -10.93 8.86
C PRO A 67 -8.62 -11.69 7.91
N HIS A 68 -9.86 -11.90 8.33
CA HIS A 68 -10.87 -12.60 7.52
C HIS A 68 -11.82 -11.67 6.78
N PHE A 69 -11.83 -10.37 7.13
CA PHE A 69 -12.81 -9.43 6.59
C PHE A 69 -12.75 -9.28 5.06
N SER A 70 -11.55 -9.17 4.50
CA SER A 70 -11.35 -8.96 3.06
C SER A 70 -11.71 -10.17 2.19
N LYS A 71 -11.73 -11.40 2.76
CA LYS A 71 -11.92 -12.65 2.01
C LYS A 71 -13.17 -12.66 1.13
N SER A 72 -14.30 -12.19 1.70
CA SER A 72 -15.58 -12.22 0.98
C SER A 72 -15.59 -11.29 -0.23
N ALA A 73 -15.09 -10.06 -0.07
CA ALA A 73 -15.05 -9.09 -1.15
C ALA A 73 -14.08 -9.51 -2.26
N LEU A 74 -12.87 -9.96 -1.90
CA LEU A 74 -11.86 -10.42 -2.85
C LEU A 74 -12.28 -11.68 -3.63
N ALA A 75 -13.10 -12.56 -3.02
CA ALA A 75 -13.63 -13.74 -3.70
C ALA A 75 -14.79 -13.43 -4.65
N ARG A 76 -15.52 -12.33 -4.43
CA ARG A 76 -16.69 -11.92 -5.23
C ARG A 76 -16.35 -11.01 -6.39
N TYR A 77 -15.26 -10.28 -6.29
CA TYR A 77 -14.66 -9.48 -7.36
C TYR A 77 -13.16 -9.65 -7.30
N THR A 78 -12.66 -10.54 -8.10
CA THR A 78 -11.28 -10.98 -8.14
C THR A 78 -10.39 -10.04 -8.98
N GLN A 79 -9.08 -10.24 -8.94
CA GLN A 79 -8.16 -9.58 -9.86
C GLN A 79 -8.47 -9.90 -11.33
N GLN A 80 -8.94 -11.11 -11.62
CA GLN A 80 -9.31 -11.49 -12.99
C GLN A 80 -10.54 -10.69 -13.47
N ASP A 81 -11.52 -10.46 -12.62
CA ASP A 81 -12.69 -9.65 -12.98
C ASP A 81 -12.29 -8.21 -13.35
N PHE A 82 -11.29 -7.64 -12.67
CA PHE A 82 -10.78 -6.32 -13.02
C PHE A 82 -9.92 -6.35 -14.29
N ILE A 83 -9.12 -7.39 -14.51
CA ILE A 83 -8.36 -7.61 -15.75
C ILE A 83 -9.34 -7.71 -16.94
N ASP A 84 -10.39 -8.50 -16.81
CA ASP A 84 -11.43 -8.66 -17.85
C ASP A 84 -12.14 -7.32 -18.15
N LEU A 85 -12.32 -6.45 -17.12
CA LEU A 85 -12.83 -5.10 -17.32
C LEU A 85 -11.86 -4.25 -18.15
N VAL A 86 -10.58 -4.27 -17.81
CA VAL A 86 -9.50 -3.53 -18.52
C VAL A 86 -9.40 -4.01 -19.97
N ASP A 87 -9.49 -5.33 -20.20
CA ASP A 87 -9.46 -5.94 -21.54
C ASP A 87 -10.66 -5.53 -22.40
N ARG A 88 -11.88 -5.49 -21.81
CA ARG A 88 -13.09 -5.01 -22.50
C ARG A 88 -12.97 -3.58 -23.03
N HIS A 89 -12.22 -2.76 -22.30
CA HIS A 89 -11.95 -1.37 -22.73
C HIS A 89 -10.75 -1.23 -23.66
N GLY A 90 -10.06 -2.34 -24.01
CA GLY A 90 -8.92 -2.34 -24.91
C GLY A 90 -7.69 -1.64 -24.36
N VAL A 91 -7.54 -1.57 -23.04
CA VAL A 91 -6.37 -0.98 -22.40
C VAL A 91 -5.21 -1.96 -22.43
N ASN A 92 -4.07 -1.56 -22.98
CA ASN A 92 -2.87 -2.37 -23.02
C ASN A 92 -2.10 -2.28 -21.67
N TYR A 93 -1.63 -3.42 -21.21
CA TYR A 93 -0.85 -3.53 -19.97
C TYR A 93 0.26 -4.55 -20.12
N HIS A 94 1.16 -4.58 -19.15
CA HIS A 94 2.23 -5.57 -19.05
C HIS A 94 2.41 -6.01 -17.60
N GLU A 95 2.81 -7.26 -17.46
CA GLU A 95 3.23 -7.80 -16.16
C GLU A 95 4.68 -7.39 -15.87
N ARG A 96 4.94 -7.02 -14.62
CA ARG A 96 6.27 -6.88 -14.02
C ARG A 96 6.51 -8.01 -13.01
N THR A 97 7.63 -7.91 -12.32
CA THR A 97 8.00 -8.87 -11.27
C THR A 97 6.88 -9.06 -10.24
N LEU A 98 6.77 -10.26 -9.70
CA LEU A 98 5.84 -10.61 -8.62
C LEU A 98 4.35 -10.42 -8.99
N GLY A 99 3.99 -10.60 -10.26
CA GLY A 99 2.60 -10.59 -10.70
C GLY A 99 1.94 -9.20 -10.80
N GLN A 100 2.73 -8.13 -10.74
CA GLN A 100 2.24 -6.75 -10.79
C GLN A 100 1.82 -6.36 -12.20
N LEU A 101 0.63 -5.78 -12.38
CA LEU A 101 0.10 -5.35 -13.67
C LEU A 101 0.06 -3.83 -13.79
N PHE A 102 0.69 -3.31 -14.85
CA PHE A 102 0.81 -1.88 -15.14
C PHE A 102 0.25 -1.55 -16.51
N CYS A 103 -0.47 -0.43 -16.65
CA CYS A 103 -0.82 0.12 -17.95
C CYS A 103 0.46 0.36 -18.77
N LEU A 104 0.38 0.07 -20.05
CA LEU A 104 1.52 0.26 -20.95
C LEU A 104 1.79 1.74 -21.18
N GLU A 105 0.76 2.54 -21.39
CA GLU A 105 0.85 3.95 -21.74
C GLU A 105 0.70 4.88 -20.52
N SER A 106 -0.45 4.88 -19.86
CA SER A 106 -0.77 5.86 -18.83
C SER A 106 -1.77 5.37 -17.79
N ALA A 107 -1.57 5.77 -16.54
CA ALA A 107 -2.57 5.60 -15.47
C ALA A 107 -3.93 6.26 -15.79
N LYS A 108 -3.95 7.21 -16.74
CA LYS A 108 -5.19 7.85 -17.19
C LYS A 108 -6.16 6.86 -17.80
N GLU A 109 -5.67 5.81 -18.46
CA GLU A 109 -6.52 4.79 -19.08
C GLU A 109 -7.43 4.11 -18.05
N ILE A 110 -6.93 3.79 -16.85
CA ILE A 110 -7.77 3.23 -15.78
C ILE A 110 -8.82 4.23 -15.29
N VAL A 111 -8.48 5.52 -15.22
CA VAL A 111 -9.47 6.55 -14.87
C VAL A 111 -10.53 6.67 -15.96
N ASP A 112 -10.14 6.64 -17.22
CA ASP A 112 -11.06 6.71 -18.36
C ASP A 112 -11.99 5.48 -18.41
N VAL A 113 -11.49 4.26 -18.11
CA VAL A 113 -12.31 3.04 -17.96
C VAL A 113 -13.40 3.28 -16.92
N LEU A 114 -13.04 3.71 -15.70
CA LEU A 114 -14.01 3.91 -14.63
C LEU A 114 -15.02 5.02 -14.94
N LEU A 115 -14.59 6.09 -15.60
CA LEU A 115 -15.50 7.17 -16.01
C LEU A 115 -16.46 6.73 -17.09
N THR A 116 -16.01 5.91 -18.04
CA THR A 116 -16.85 5.33 -19.10
C THR A 116 -17.91 4.39 -18.48
N GLU A 117 -17.50 3.53 -17.53
CA GLU A 117 -18.44 2.66 -16.80
C GLU A 117 -19.47 3.49 -16.02
N CYS A 118 -19.06 4.59 -15.38
CA CYS A 118 -19.95 5.50 -14.69
C CYS A 118 -20.94 6.19 -15.66
N ASP A 119 -20.48 6.62 -16.83
CA ASP A 119 -21.31 7.26 -17.86
C ASP A 119 -22.36 6.28 -18.40
N TRP A 120 -21.94 5.08 -18.77
CA TRP A 120 -22.86 4.01 -19.21
C TRP A 120 -23.90 3.62 -18.16
N ALA A 121 -23.53 3.68 -16.89
CA ALA A 121 -24.41 3.42 -15.75
C ALA A 121 -25.29 4.62 -15.34
N GLY A 122 -25.21 5.76 -16.05
CA GLY A 122 -26.00 6.95 -15.76
C GLY A 122 -25.61 7.69 -14.47
N VAL A 123 -24.37 7.53 -14.00
CA VAL A 123 -23.87 8.16 -12.78
C VAL A 123 -23.62 9.65 -12.98
N THR A 124 -24.09 10.48 -12.06
CA THR A 124 -23.76 11.91 -12.04
C THR A 124 -22.51 12.15 -11.19
N LEU A 125 -21.50 12.83 -11.75
CA LEU A 125 -20.28 13.24 -11.05
C LEU A 125 -20.30 14.73 -10.72
N GLN A 126 -20.09 15.11 -9.46
CA GLN A 126 -20.09 16.51 -9.02
C GLN A 126 -18.80 16.82 -8.25
N PHE A 127 -17.87 17.47 -8.94
CA PHE A 127 -16.56 17.89 -8.40
C PHE A 127 -16.61 19.27 -7.72
N LYS A 128 -15.54 19.64 -7.01
CA LYS A 128 -15.41 20.91 -6.27
C LYS A 128 -16.62 21.09 -5.34
N THR A 129 -17.01 20.03 -4.66
CA THR A 129 -18.16 20.03 -3.75
C THR A 129 -17.65 19.65 -2.37
N GLU A 130 -17.73 20.57 -1.45
CA GLU A 130 -17.44 20.35 -0.03
C GLU A 130 -18.70 19.87 0.67
N ILE A 131 -18.59 18.86 1.51
CA ILE A 131 -19.65 18.38 2.36
C ILE A 131 -19.48 19.07 3.72
N LEU A 132 -20.49 19.82 4.12
CA LEU A 132 -20.48 20.61 5.36
C LEU A 132 -21.03 19.78 6.52
N THR A 133 -22.18 19.16 6.32
CA THR A 133 -22.82 18.28 7.32
C THR A 133 -23.43 17.06 6.67
N VAL A 134 -23.54 16.00 7.47
CA VAL A 134 -24.30 14.78 7.13
C VAL A 134 -25.18 14.45 8.33
N SER A 135 -26.47 14.25 8.11
CA SER A 135 -27.41 13.80 9.13
C SER A 135 -28.15 12.54 8.68
N LYS A 136 -28.38 11.60 9.61
CA LYS A 136 -29.25 10.44 9.42
C LYS A 136 -30.70 10.89 9.61
N GLN A 137 -31.54 10.47 8.70
CA GLN A 137 -33.00 10.63 8.77
C GLN A 137 -33.65 9.23 8.89
N ASP A 138 -34.94 9.16 9.13
CA ASP A 138 -35.65 7.89 9.26
C ASP A 138 -35.40 6.99 8.03
N GLU A 139 -35.49 7.55 6.83
CA GLU A 139 -35.30 6.85 5.56
C GLU A 139 -34.08 7.34 4.77
N GLY A 140 -32.88 7.33 5.37
CA GLY A 140 -31.66 7.68 4.61
C GLY A 140 -30.85 8.81 5.23
N PHE A 141 -30.24 9.64 4.39
CA PHE A 141 -29.31 10.70 4.82
C PHE A 141 -29.63 12.02 4.12
N VAL A 142 -29.36 13.13 4.81
CA VAL A 142 -29.33 14.48 4.24
C VAL A 142 -27.93 15.04 4.38
N LEU A 143 -27.39 15.49 3.25
CA LEU A 143 -26.09 16.15 3.17
C LEU A 143 -26.29 17.63 2.84
N THR A 144 -25.71 18.49 3.66
CA THR A 144 -25.54 19.91 3.31
C THR A 144 -24.18 20.08 2.65
N THR A 145 -24.16 20.63 1.45
CA THR A 145 -22.93 20.80 0.67
C THR A 145 -22.74 22.25 0.26
N SER A 146 -21.54 22.61 -0.21
CA SER A 146 -21.25 23.91 -0.80
C SER A 146 -22.09 24.24 -2.05
N LYS A 147 -22.87 23.26 -2.57
CA LYS A 147 -23.73 23.40 -3.76
C LYS A 147 -25.19 23.10 -3.49
N GLY A 148 -25.59 23.11 -2.22
CA GLY A 148 -26.97 22.89 -1.79
C GLY A 148 -27.17 21.55 -1.09
N GLU A 149 -28.42 21.27 -0.74
CA GLU A 149 -28.81 20.08 0.01
C GLU A 149 -29.12 18.89 -0.91
N ILE A 150 -28.74 17.72 -0.45
CA ILE A 150 -28.92 16.44 -1.15
C ILE A 150 -29.47 15.42 -0.15
N SER A 151 -30.51 14.68 -0.54
CA SER A 151 -30.99 13.52 0.22
C SER A 151 -30.73 12.22 -0.54
N CYS A 152 -30.43 11.14 0.20
CA CYS A 152 -30.22 9.81 -0.38
C CYS A 152 -30.69 8.71 0.58
N HIS A 153 -30.99 7.53 0.04
CA HIS A 153 -31.26 6.34 0.85
C HIS A 153 -29.96 5.72 1.37
N SER A 154 -28.96 5.59 0.49
CA SER A 154 -27.65 5.01 0.81
C SER A 154 -26.53 6.04 0.70
N LEU A 155 -25.63 6.04 1.70
CA LEU A 155 -24.45 6.88 1.74
C LEU A 155 -23.19 6.02 1.76
N VAL A 156 -22.34 6.16 0.75
CA VAL A 156 -21.10 5.41 0.60
C VAL A 156 -19.90 6.32 0.84
N VAL A 157 -19.05 5.97 1.79
CA VAL A 157 -17.83 6.71 2.16
C VAL A 157 -16.63 6.04 1.51
N ALA A 158 -16.05 6.69 0.50
CA ALA A 158 -14.92 6.23 -0.31
C ALA A 158 -13.78 7.27 -0.34
N THR A 159 -13.56 7.93 0.79
CA THR A 159 -12.66 9.09 0.90
C THR A 159 -11.17 8.76 0.84
N GLY A 160 -10.81 7.47 0.90
CA GLY A 160 -9.42 7.02 1.02
C GLY A 160 -8.84 7.27 2.42
N GLY A 161 -7.54 7.12 2.54
CA GLY A 161 -6.79 7.31 3.79
C GLY A 161 -6.03 8.63 3.85
N LEU A 162 -5.03 8.70 4.74
CA LEU A 162 -4.24 9.91 5.04
C LEU A 162 -2.93 9.98 4.23
N SER A 163 -2.58 8.91 3.50
CA SER A 163 -1.37 8.88 2.69
C SER A 163 -1.43 9.94 1.58
N MET A 164 -0.27 10.54 1.28
CA MET A 164 -0.14 11.62 0.30
C MET A 164 -1.13 12.78 0.54
N PRO A 165 -1.04 13.52 1.67
CA PRO A 165 -2.04 14.51 2.09
C PRO A 165 -2.35 15.60 1.06
N LYS A 166 -1.40 15.89 0.16
CA LYS A 166 -1.59 16.84 -0.95
C LYS A 166 -2.60 16.35 -2.01
N LEU A 167 -2.87 15.05 -2.05
CA LEU A 167 -3.78 14.40 -3.00
C LEU A 167 -5.07 13.93 -2.34
N GLY A 168 -5.03 13.61 -1.04
CA GLY A 168 -6.20 13.23 -0.27
C GLY A 168 -6.94 14.42 0.31
N GLY A 169 -8.18 14.18 0.74
CA GLY A 169 -8.92 15.11 1.58
C GLY A 169 -8.44 15.06 3.04
N PRO A 170 -8.96 15.93 3.90
CA PRO A 170 -8.81 15.79 5.34
C PRO A 170 -9.36 14.42 5.80
N PRO A 171 -9.12 14.00 7.06
CA PRO A 171 -9.58 12.72 7.60
C PRO A 171 -11.11 12.66 7.74
N TYR A 172 -11.81 13.09 6.70
CA TYR A 172 -13.26 13.30 6.70
C TYR A 172 -14.01 12.00 6.91
N GLY A 173 -13.60 10.94 6.20
CA GLY A 173 -14.26 9.64 6.32
C GLY A 173 -14.14 9.01 7.71
N PHE A 174 -13.01 9.19 8.37
CA PHE A 174 -12.82 8.75 9.76
C PHE A 174 -13.70 9.53 10.74
N LYS A 175 -13.72 10.88 10.59
CA LYS A 175 -14.60 11.74 11.41
C LYS A 175 -16.07 11.41 11.21
N LEU A 176 -16.47 11.09 9.97
CA LEU A 176 -17.83 10.68 9.68
C LEU A 176 -18.18 9.34 10.31
N ALA A 177 -17.25 8.38 10.32
CA ALA A 177 -17.43 7.11 11.02
C ALA A 177 -17.62 7.33 12.54
N GLU A 178 -16.76 8.14 13.15
CA GLU A 178 -16.87 8.51 14.58
C GLU A 178 -18.18 9.25 14.89
N GLN A 179 -18.61 10.17 14.02
CA GLN A 179 -19.90 10.87 14.15
C GLN A 179 -21.08 9.91 14.24
N PHE A 180 -21.02 8.79 13.50
CA PHE A 180 -22.05 7.75 13.53
C PHE A 180 -21.80 6.65 14.56
N GLY A 181 -20.85 6.86 15.49
CA GLY A 181 -20.56 5.94 16.60
C GLY A 181 -19.84 4.66 16.18
N LEU A 182 -19.18 4.68 15.02
CA LEU A 182 -18.32 3.58 14.59
C LEU A 182 -16.90 3.76 15.15
N LYS A 183 -16.29 2.67 15.55
CA LYS A 183 -14.90 2.67 16.01
C LYS A 183 -13.96 2.89 14.84
N VAL A 184 -13.00 3.79 15.02
CA VAL A 184 -11.88 4.01 14.11
C VAL A 184 -10.60 3.58 14.83
N LEU A 185 -9.86 2.67 14.23
CA LEU A 185 -8.58 2.20 14.75
C LEU A 185 -7.50 3.27 14.53
N PRO A 186 -6.51 3.37 15.42
CA PRO A 186 -5.39 4.29 15.26
C PRO A 186 -4.73 4.11 13.90
N THR A 187 -4.55 5.22 13.16
CA THR A 187 -3.95 5.18 11.84
C THR A 187 -2.45 5.40 11.91
N ARG A 188 -1.69 4.73 11.04
CA ARG A 188 -0.26 4.96 10.83
C ARG A 188 0.11 4.87 9.35
N ALA A 189 1.24 5.46 8.97
CA ALA A 189 1.76 5.36 7.62
C ALA A 189 2.18 3.91 7.33
N GLY A 190 1.80 3.38 6.17
CA GLY A 190 2.20 2.07 5.67
C GLY A 190 2.84 2.16 4.29
N LEU A 191 3.57 1.16 3.87
CA LEU A 191 4.38 1.17 2.66
C LEU A 191 5.19 2.48 2.57
N VAL A 192 6.04 2.72 3.56
CA VAL A 192 6.70 3.99 3.82
C VAL A 192 8.19 3.79 4.09
N PRO A 193 9.09 4.66 3.59
CA PRO A 193 10.51 4.61 3.90
C PRO A 193 10.81 4.79 5.40
N PHE A 194 11.83 4.11 5.89
CA PHE A 194 12.37 4.34 7.23
C PHE A 194 13.35 5.50 7.25
N THR A 195 13.35 6.23 8.38
CA THR A 195 14.41 7.16 8.74
C THR A 195 15.41 6.48 9.67
N LEU A 196 16.68 6.85 9.58
CA LEU A 196 17.74 6.36 10.47
C LEU A 196 18.05 7.39 11.56
N HIS A 197 18.62 6.93 12.67
CA HIS A 197 19.21 7.79 13.69
C HIS A 197 20.36 8.62 13.11
N GLN A 198 20.65 9.77 13.70
CA GLN A 198 21.58 10.75 13.12
C GLN A 198 22.98 10.14 12.84
N ALA A 199 23.51 9.33 13.76
CA ALA A 199 24.82 8.69 13.60
C ALA A 199 24.84 7.72 12.40
N GLU A 200 23.82 6.88 12.25
CA GLU A 200 23.71 5.94 11.12
C GLU A 200 23.43 6.67 9.80
N LYS A 201 22.62 7.71 9.86
CA LYS A 201 22.34 8.56 8.68
C LYS A 201 23.63 9.23 8.16
N GLU A 202 24.48 9.72 9.05
CA GLU A 202 25.79 10.29 8.68
C GLU A 202 26.74 9.20 8.16
N ALA A 203 26.79 8.06 8.84
CA ALA A 203 27.63 6.93 8.46
C ALA A 203 27.28 6.39 7.06
N PHE A 204 26.02 6.35 6.69
CA PHE A 204 25.56 5.81 5.41
C PHE A 204 25.25 6.89 4.35
N ALA A 205 25.58 8.16 4.60
CA ALA A 205 25.22 9.27 3.70
C ALA A 205 25.73 9.10 2.27
N ASP A 206 26.95 8.56 2.11
CA ASP A 206 27.61 8.30 0.83
C ASP A 206 27.06 7.06 0.10
N LEU A 207 26.23 6.24 0.76
CA LEU A 207 25.54 5.11 0.13
C LEU A 207 24.24 5.49 -0.58
N ALA A 208 23.77 6.73 -0.45
CA ALA A 208 22.54 7.17 -1.09
C ALA A 208 22.52 6.86 -2.60
N GLY A 209 21.45 6.23 -3.05
CA GLY A 209 21.27 5.74 -4.42
C GLY A 209 21.74 4.30 -4.64
N ILE A 210 22.43 3.66 -3.67
CA ILE A 210 22.78 2.25 -3.77
C ILE A 210 21.53 1.41 -3.50
N SER A 211 21.29 0.46 -4.41
CA SER A 211 20.25 -0.56 -4.27
C SER A 211 20.88 -1.95 -4.29
N LEU A 212 20.35 -2.85 -3.45
CA LEU A 212 20.77 -4.24 -3.40
C LEU A 212 19.59 -5.18 -3.08
N PRO A 213 19.54 -6.38 -3.68
CA PRO A 213 18.54 -7.38 -3.35
C PRO A 213 18.84 -7.98 -1.97
N VAL A 214 17.86 -7.95 -1.08
CA VAL A 214 17.99 -8.46 0.28
C VAL A 214 16.70 -9.17 0.71
N ALA A 215 16.76 -9.91 1.82
CA ALA A 215 15.55 -10.30 2.54
C ALA A 215 15.50 -9.57 3.88
N VAL A 216 14.35 -8.99 4.20
CA VAL A 216 14.13 -8.27 5.45
C VAL A 216 13.05 -8.97 6.25
N THR A 217 13.29 -9.16 7.54
CA THR A 217 12.38 -9.80 8.48
C THR A 217 12.05 -8.83 9.61
N ALA A 218 10.78 -8.69 9.96
CA ALA A 218 10.32 -7.95 11.13
C ALA A 218 10.34 -8.84 12.39
N GLU A 219 10.18 -8.25 13.56
CA GLU A 219 10.19 -8.97 14.85
C GLU A 219 9.04 -10.01 14.97
N ASP A 220 7.93 -9.82 14.26
CA ASP A 220 6.82 -10.79 14.19
C ASP A 220 7.11 -12.00 13.29
N GLY A 221 8.28 -12.05 12.65
CA GLY A 221 8.70 -13.10 11.72
C GLY A 221 8.27 -12.88 10.27
N THR A 222 7.51 -11.83 9.97
CA THR A 222 7.13 -11.51 8.57
C THR A 222 8.37 -11.17 7.76
N ARG A 223 8.48 -11.77 6.57
CA ARG A 223 9.67 -11.66 5.72
C ARG A 223 9.31 -11.33 4.29
N PHE A 224 10.04 -10.37 3.71
CA PHE A 224 10.00 -10.02 2.29
C PHE A 224 11.40 -10.08 1.68
N LYS A 225 11.47 -10.37 0.36
CA LYS A 225 12.70 -10.46 -0.41
C LYS A 225 12.56 -9.67 -1.69
N GLU A 226 13.15 -8.48 -1.70
CA GLU A 226 13.14 -7.53 -2.80
C GLU A 226 14.34 -6.57 -2.68
N ALA A 227 14.40 -5.55 -3.54
CA ALA A 227 15.45 -4.54 -3.46
C ALA A 227 15.26 -3.59 -2.27
N MET A 228 16.33 -3.37 -1.52
CA MET A 228 16.49 -2.28 -0.56
C MET A 228 17.26 -1.13 -1.22
N LEU A 229 16.92 0.10 -0.88
CA LEU A 229 17.55 1.33 -1.39
C LEU A 229 18.02 2.21 -0.24
N PHE A 230 19.28 2.62 -0.25
CA PHE A 230 19.75 3.69 0.61
C PHE A 230 19.33 5.05 0.08
N THR A 231 18.81 5.90 0.97
CA THR A 231 18.40 7.27 0.66
C THR A 231 19.13 8.28 1.57
N HIS A 232 19.04 9.55 1.28
CA HIS A 232 19.57 10.60 2.15
C HIS A 232 18.92 10.69 3.54
N ARG A 233 17.81 10.00 3.76
CA ARG A 233 17.07 10.00 5.04
C ARG A 233 17.16 8.67 5.78
N GLY A 234 17.46 7.60 5.08
CA GLY A 234 17.51 6.26 5.63
C GLY A 234 17.32 5.19 4.56
N LEU A 235 16.39 4.29 4.76
CA LEU A 235 16.17 3.12 3.91
C LEU A 235 14.81 3.20 3.20
N SER A 236 14.79 2.79 1.94
CA SER A 236 13.62 2.70 1.09
C SER A 236 13.74 1.47 0.16
N GLY A 237 13.01 1.46 -0.92
CA GLY A 237 12.92 0.33 -1.86
C GLY A 237 11.80 -0.64 -1.50
N PRO A 238 11.41 -1.49 -2.44
CA PRO A 238 10.23 -2.34 -2.27
C PRO A 238 10.22 -3.15 -0.97
N VAL A 239 11.31 -3.81 -0.61
CA VAL A 239 11.39 -4.61 0.62
C VAL A 239 11.17 -3.78 1.89
N ILE A 240 11.68 -2.55 1.91
CA ILE A 240 11.54 -1.65 3.06
C ILE A 240 10.10 -1.11 3.15
N LEU A 241 9.50 -0.77 2.02
CA LEU A 241 8.10 -0.35 1.99
C LEU A 241 7.20 -1.48 2.51
N GLN A 242 7.41 -2.72 2.06
CA GLN A 242 6.66 -3.89 2.52
C GLN A 242 6.79 -4.06 4.04
N ILE A 243 8.03 -4.16 4.54
CA ILE A 243 8.26 -4.48 5.95
C ILE A 243 7.81 -3.35 6.89
N SER A 244 7.76 -2.09 6.44
CA SER A 244 7.31 -0.96 7.24
C SER A 244 5.85 -1.10 7.71
N SER A 245 5.05 -1.88 7.02
CA SER A 245 3.67 -2.18 7.40
C SER A 245 3.57 -3.14 8.59
N TYR A 246 4.64 -3.89 8.87
CA TYR A 246 4.73 -4.86 9.97
C TYR A 246 5.60 -4.38 11.13
N TRP A 247 6.41 -3.33 10.91
CA TRP A 247 7.30 -2.76 11.91
C TRP A 247 6.57 -1.85 12.89
N HIS A 248 6.94 -1.92 14.19
CA HIS A 248 6.50 -1.01 15.24
C HIS A 248 7.66 -0.19 15.78
N ALA A 249 7.35 1.01 16.30
CA ALA A 249 8.37 1.92 16.82
C ALA A 249 9.18 1.28 17.96
N GLY A 250 10.51 1.31 17.81
CA GLY A 250 11.45 0.71 18.76
C GLY A 250 11.88 -0.72 18.42
N GLU A 251 11.30 -1.34 17.40
CA GLU A 251 11.72 -2.66 16.92
C GLU A 251 12.87 -2.56 15.92
N LYS A 252 13.67 -3.61 15.84
CA LYS A 252 14.69 -3.77 14.81
C LYS A 252 14.09 -4.38 13.54
N ILE A 253 14.81 -4.22 12.45
CA ILE A 253 14.65 -5.04 11.24
C ILE A 253 15.88 -5.87 11.01
N HIS A 254 15.70 -7.09 10.58
CA HIS A 254 16.73 -8.10 10.36
C HIS A 254 16.94 -8.29 8.87
N ILE A 255 18.12 -8.00 8.37
CA ILE A 255 18.43 -7.93 6.95
C ILE A 255 19.42 -9.03 6.57
N ASN A 256 18.98 -10.01 5.78
CA ASN A 256 19.87 -10.93 5.10
C ASN A 256 20.36 -10.28 3.81
N LEU A 257 21.66 -9.97 3.78
CA LEU A 257 22.31 -9.26 2.66
C LEU A 257 22.58 -10.15 1.44
N LEU A 258 22.54 -11.48 1.60
CA LEU A 258 22.81 -12.46 0.55
C LEU A 258 21.74 -13.58 0.57
N PRO A 259 20.48 -13.26 0.32
CA PRO A 259 19.36 -14.18 0.53
C PRO A 259 19.31 -15.37 -0.44
N GLU A 260 20.15 -15.39 -1.48
CA GLU A 260 20.26 -16.47 -2.45
C GLU A 260 21.31 -17.50 -2.08
N LEU A 261 22.17 -17.22 -1.07
CA LEU A 261 23.33 -18.03 -0.74
C LEU A 261 23.16 -18.72 0.63
N ASP A 262 23.68 -19.94 0.72
CA ASP A 262 24.11 -20.50 2.00
C ASP A 262 25.41 -19.81 2.40
N ILE A 263 25.31 -18.72 3.17
CA ILE A 263 26.42 -17.82 3.48
C ILE A 263 27.59 -18.57 4.16
N PRO A 264 27.36 -19.43 5.18
CA PRO A 264 28.43 -20.23 5.77
C PRO A 264 29.16 -21.12 4.77
N ALA A 265 28.43 -21.79 3.89
CA ALA A 265 29.04 -22.64 2.87
C ALA A 265 29.83 -21.82 1.83
N ALA A 266 29.26 -20.72 1.36
CA ALA A 266 29.89 -19.81 0.39
C ALA A 266 31.20 -19.21 0.94
N LEU A 267 31.23 -18.78 2.19
CA LEU A 267 32.45 -18.24 2.82
C LEU A 267 33.57 -19.29 2.90
N ARG A 268 33.27 -20.56 3.22
CA ARG A 268 34.26 -21.65 3.22
C ARG A 268 34.75 -21.95 1.82
N GLU A 269 33.88 -22.00 0.84
CA GLU A 269 34.26 -22.19 -0.56
C GLU A 269 35.16 -21.06 -1.05
N TRP A 270 34.82 -19.81 -0.75
CA TRP A 270 35.65 -18.65 -1.12
C TRP A 270 37.02 -18.64 -0.43
N ALA A 271 37.09 -19.10 0.82
CA ALA A 271 38.35 -19.22 1.52
C ALA A 271 39.29 -20.26 0.88
N GLN A 272 38.73 -21.33 0.34
CA GLN A 272 39.49 -22.36 -0.41
C GLN A 272 39.83 -21.89 -1.83
N ALA A 273 38.90 -21.28 -2.55
CA ALA A 273 39.12 -20.87 -3.94
C ALA A 273 40.00 -19.61 -4.06
N HIS A 274 39.95 -18.70 -3.07
CA HIS A 274 40.63 -17.39 -3.12
C HIS A 274 41.43 -17.07 -1.85
N PRO A 275 42.33 -17.98 -1.40
CA PRO A 275 42.97 -17.86 -0.09
C PRO A 275 43.82 -16.59 0.11
N ALA A 276 44.35 -16.01 -0.98
CA ALA A 276 45.18 -14.79 -0.93
C ALA A 276 44.38 -13.49 -1.06
N GLN A 277 43.11 -13.56 -1.46
CA GLN A 277 42.26 -12.35 -1.64
C GLN A 277 41.68 -11.89 -0.30
N GLU A 278 41.55 -10.59 -0.14
CA GLU A 278 40.85 -10.03 1.02
C GLU A 278 39.34 -10.26 0.94
N LEU A 279 38.69 -10.45 2.09
CA LEU A 279 37.24 -10.65 2.21
C LEU A 279 36.43 -9.58 1.48
N LYS A 280 36.78 -8.29 1.62
CA LYS A 280 36.08 -7.19 0.92
C LYS A 280 36.14 -7.33 -0.60
N THR A 281 37.22 -7.89 -1.15
CA THR A 281 37.36 -8.12 -2.59
C THR A 281 36.42 -9.24 -3.05
N VAL A 282 36.30 -10.31 -2.24
CA VAL A 282 35.44 -11.44 -2.52
C VAL A 282 33.99 -11.01 -2.41
N LEU A 283 33.61 -10.37 -1.30
CA LEU A 283 32.23 -9.86 -1.10
C LEU A 283 31.83 -8.80 -2.13
N GLY A 284 32.78 -8.02 -2.65
CA GLY A 284 32.51 -7.02 -3.69
C GLY A 284 32.10 -7.60 -5.06
N ARG A 285 32.03 -8.94 -5.21
CA ARG A 285 31.45 -9.64 -6.36
C ARG A 285 29.93 -9.84 -6.20
N GLU A 286 29.50 -10.00 -4.96
CA GLU A 286 28.12 -10.28 -4.58
C GLU A 286 27.37 -9.01 -4.13
N LEU A 287 28.07 -8.08 -3.47
CA LEU A 287 27.53 -6.85 -2.90
C LEU A 287 28.14 -5.61 -3.56
N PRO A 288 27.47 -4.48 -3.59
CA PRO A 288 28.05 -3.21 -4.05
C PRO A 288 29.32 -2.88 -3.29
N LYS A 289 30.43 -2.67 -3.99
CA LYS A 289 31.76 -2.42 -3.37
C LYS A 289 31.73 -1.30 -2.33
N ARG A 290 31.05 -0.18 -2.63
CA ARG A 290 30.92 0.95 -1.70
C ARG A 290 30.24 0.56 -0.39
N PHE A 291 29.28 -0.36 -0.43
CA PHE A 291 28.60 -0.87 0.76
C PHE A 291 29.54 -1.75 1.58
N VAL A 292 30.29 -2.67 0.93
CA VAL A 292 31.28 -3.52 1.60
C VAL A 292 32.41 -2.67 2.24
N ASP A 293 32.92 -1.69 1.51
CA ASP A 293 33.93 -0.77 2.02
C ASP A 293 33.40 0.02 3.23
N LYS A 294 32.14 0.41 3.23
CA LYS A 294 31.50 1.09 4.36
C LYS A 294 31.39 0.19 5.60
N LEU A 295 31.04 -1.09 5.44
CA LEU A 295 31.01 -2.03 6.56
C LEU A 295 32.42 -2.18 7.19
N VAL A 296 33.45 -2.16 6.38
CA VAL A 296 34.86 -2.18 6.86
C VAL A 296 35.23 -0.87 7.57
N GLU A 297 34.90 0.27 6.99
CA GLU A 297 35.13 1.61 7.57
C GLU A 297 34.46 1.75 8.96
N LEU A 298 33.27 1.24 9.11
CA LEU A 298 32.53 1.27 10.37
C LEU A 298 32.97 0.19 11.39
N GLY A 299 33.96 -0.63 11.03
CA GLY A 299 34.46 -1.70 11.89
C GLY A 299 33.46 -2.86 12.08
N GLN A 300 32.38 -2.91 11.31
CA GLN A 300 31.42 -4.01 11.33
C GLN A 300 31.98 -5.25 10.62
N LEU A 301 32.86 -5.05 9.65
CA LEU A 301 33.54 -6.10 8.90
C LEU A 301 35.04 -5.90 8.98
N VAL A 302 35.78 -6.93 9.42
CA VAL A 302 37.23 -6.95 9.34
C VAL A 302 37.64 -7.56 8.01
N SER A 303 38.42 -6.84 7.16
CA SER A 303 38.92 -7.38 5.91
C SER A 303 40.38 -7.78 6.02
N LYS A 304 40.68 -9.04 5.79
CA LYS A 304 42.01 -9.65 5.70
C LYS A 304 41.98 -10.76 4.64
N PRO A 305 43.15 -11.29 4.21
CA PRO A 305 43.19 -12.44 3.29
C PRO A 305 42.40 -13.63 3.80
N MET A 306 41.63 -14.26 2.91
CA MET A 306 40.67 -15.34 3.26
C MET A 306 41.35 -16.48 4.04
N ARG A 307 42.60 -16.84 3.71
CA ARG A 307 43.38 -17.89 4.43
C ARG A 307 43.67 -17.56 5.90
N GLN A 308 43.49 -16.32 6.34
CA GLN A 308 43.74 -15.88 7.71
C GLN A 308 42.50 -15.95 8.61
N TYR A 309 41.37 -16.32 8.06
CA TYR A 309 40.15 -16.53 8.84
C TYR A 309 40.11 -17.94 9.41
N ASN A 310 39.81 -18.02 10.70
CA ASN A 310 39.42 -19.30 11.32
C ASN A 310 37.91 -19.50 11.24
N GLU A 311 37.41 -20.70 11.57
CA GLU A 311 35.97 -21.03 11.48
C GLU A 311 35.09 -20.08 12.29
N ARG A 312 35.50 -19.69 13.50
CA ARG A 312 34.74 -18.78 14.35
C ARG A 312 34.59 -17.39 13.73
N GLU A 313 35.65 -16.91 13.08
CA GLU A 313 35.66 -15.61 12.38
C GLU A 313 34.78 -15.67 11.12
N LEU A 314 34.79 -16.78 10.35
CA LEU A 314 33.89 -16.98 9.22
C LEU A 314 32.44 -17.06 9.68
N GLU A 315 32.17 -17.71 10.79
CA GLU A 315 30.82 -17.74 11.39
C GLU A 315 30.34 -16.36 11.80
N ALA A 316 31.22 -15.53 12.39
CA ALA A 316 30.88 -14.15 12.73
C ALA A 316 30.56 -13.30 11.50
N VAL A 317 31.31 -13.48 10.40
CA VAL A 317 31.01 -12.84 9.11
C VAL A 317 29.67 -13.34 8.55
N ALA A 318 29.41 -14.66 8.61
CA ALA A 318 28.16 -15.24 8.15
C ALA A 318 26.95 -14.68 8.91
N ASN A 319 27.07 -14.56 10.23
CA ASN A 319 26.03 -13.98 11.08
C ASN A 319 25.77 -12.51 10.72
N LEU A 320 26.80 -11.70 10.53
CA LEU A 320 26.65 -10.31 10.10
C LEU A 320 25.93 -10.22 8.76
N LEU A 321 26.33 -11.01 7.77
CA LEU A 321 25.75 -10.96 6.43
C LEU A 321 24.32 -11.54 6.37
N GLY A 322 24.04 -12.55 7.21
CA GLY A 322 22.72 -13.20 7.29
C GLY A 322 21.71 -12.47 8.17
N ASP A 323 22.18 -11.65 9.11
CA ASP A 323 21.35 -10.93 10.08
C ASP A 323 21.94 -9.54 10.40
N TRP A 324 22.04 -8.69 9.39
CA TRP A 324 22.43 -7.30 9.58
C TRP A 324 21.28 -6.51 10.18
N GLN A 325 21.42 -6.10 11.45
CA GLN A 325 20.36 -5.49 12.22
C GLN A 325 20.40 -3.97 12.11
N ILE A 326 19.24 -3.37 11.85
CA ILE A 326 19.04 -1.91 11.85
C ILE A 326 17.87 -1.59 12.78
N LEU A 327 18.05 -0.55 13.60
CA LEU A 327 16.99 0.04 14.41
C LEU A 327 16.52 1.34 13.75
N PRO A 328 15.38 1.32 13.03
CA PRO A 328 14.87 2.55 12.43
C PRO A 328 14.51 3.60 13.50
N ASN A 329 14.85 4.87 13.25
CA ASN A 329 14.42 5.97 14.12
C ASN A 329 12.92 6.25 14.00
N GLY A 330 12.31 5.86 12.86
CA GLY A 330 10.91 6.06 12.53
C GLY A 330 10.67 5.91 11.05
N THR A 331 9.54 6.45 10.58
CA THR A 331 9.18 6.48 9.16
C THR A 331 9.15 7.91 8.63
N GLU A 332 9.15 8.08 7.31
CA GLU A 332 8.96 9.41 6.69
C GLU A 332 7.51 9.94 6.81
N GLY A 333 6.60 9.16 7.39
CA GLY A 333 5.21 9.52 7.66
C GLY A 333 4.33 9.60 6.41
N TYR A 334 3.10 10.09 6.59
CA TYR A 334 2.07 10.10 5.55
C TYR A 334 2.46 10.82 4.25
N ARG A 335 3.42 11.72 4.30
CA ARG A 335 3.82 12.50 3.11
C ARG A 335 4.40 11.63 2.00
N THR A 336 5.09 10.56 2.37
CA THR A 336 5.76 9.62 1.46
C THR A 336 5.15 8.22 1.50
N ALA A 337 4.27 7.95 2.48
CA ALA A 337 3.56 6.69 2.58
C ALA A 337 2.65 6.47 1.36
N GLU A 338 2.63 5.24 0.83
CA GLU A 338 1.70 4.89 -0.24
C GLU A 338 0.29 4.64 0.31
N VAL A 339 0.18 4.12 1.54
CA VAL A 339 -1.09 3.73 2.16
C VAL A 339 -1.18 4.14 3.62
N THR A 340 -2.39 4.08 4.15
CA THR A 340 -2.74 4.24 5.56
C THR A 340 -3.10 2.88 6.15
N LEU A 341 -2.44 2.49 7.23
CA LEU A 341 -2.82 1.35 8.08
C LEU A 341 -3.81 1.81 9.13
N GLY A 342 -4.70 0.92 9.58
CA GLY A 342 -5.80 1.27 10.46
C GLY A 342 -6.96 1.93 9.70
N GLY A 343 -7.87 2.57 10.40
CA GLY A 343 -9.07 3.18 9.82
C GLY A 343 -10.35 2.64 10.43
N VAL A 344 -11.47 2.67 9.71
CA VAL A 344 -12.75 2.18 10.22
C VAL A 344 -12.63 0.70 10.55
N ASP A 345 -12.91 0.35 11.83
CA ASP A 345 -12.80 -1.03 12.33
C ASP A 345 -13.74 -1.95 11.53
N THR A 346 -13.17 -2.98 10.93
CA THR A 346 -13.90 -3.97 10.14
C THR A 346 -14.98 -4.72 10.92
N ASN A 347 -14.88 -4.77 12.26
CA ASN A 347 -15.91 -5.35 13.11
C ASN A 347 -17.19 -4.51 13.13
N GLU A 348 -17.12 -3.23 12.82
CA GLU A 348 -18.28 -2.34 12.66
C GLU A 348 -19.01 -2.54 11.34
N LEU A 349 -18.40 -3.25 10.38
CA LEU A 349 -18.91 -3.42 9.02
C LEU A 349 -19.33 -4.86 8.74
N SER A 350 -20.25 -5.02 7.80
CA SER A 350 -20.59 -6.31 7.20
C SER A 350 -19.59 -6.66 6.10
N SER A 351 -18.84 -7.74 6.23
CA SER A 351 -17.93 -8.25 5.18
C SER A 351 -18.65 -8.69 3.90
N LYS A 352 -19.98 -8.89 3.98
CA LYS A 352 -20.81 -9.27 2.85
C LYS A 352 -21.26 -8.07 2.03
N THR A 353 -21.49 -6.90 2.66
CA THR A 353 -22.12 -5.73 2.02
C THR A 353 -21.29 -4.47 2.10
N MET A 354 -20.26 -4.40 2.96
CA MET A 354 -19.52 -3.20 3.34
C MET A 354 -20.36 -2.18 4.13
N GLU A 355 -21.58 -2.53 4.52
CA GLU A 355 -22.51 -1.68 5.28
C GLU A 355 -22.13 -1.64 6.77
N ALA A 356 -22.31 -0.48 7.38
CA ALA A 356 -22.15 -0.30 8.81
C ALA A 356 -23.26 -1.05 9.57
N ARG A 357 -22.88 -1.94 10.52
CA ARG A 357 -23.83 -2.79 11.26
C ARG A 357 -24.83 -2.00 12.10
N LYS A 358 -24.39 -0.85 12.62
CA LYS A 358 -25.18 0.01 13.52
C LYS A 358 -25.98 1.08 12.78
N VAL A 359 -25.68 1.36 11.51
CA VAL A 359 -26.25 2.47 10.75
C VAL A 359 -26.69 1.98 9.37
N PRO A 360 -27.92 1.48 9.23
CA PRO A 360 -28.43 1.01 7.96
C PRO A 360 -28.33 2.07 6.86
N GLY A 361 -27.89 1.65 5.67
CA GLY A 361 -27.67 2.51 4.51
C GLY A 361 -26.34 3.26 4.49
N LEU A 362 -25.47 3.11 5.52
CA LEU A 362 -24.13 3.71 5.54
C LEU A 362 -23.06 2.66 5.19
N TYR A 363 -22.24 2.95 4.20
CA TYR A 363 -21.21 2.04 3.68
C TYR A 363 -19.83 2.67 3.74
N PHE A 364 -18.78 1.86 3.99
CA PHE A 364 -17.39 2.28 3.93
C PHE A 364 -16.60 1.34 3.03
N ILE A 365 -15.82 1.90 2.09
CA ILE A 365 -15.08 1.13 1.07
C ILE A 365 -13.69 1.72 0.78
N GLY A 366 -12.82 0.86 0.29
CA GLY A 366 -11.43 1.23 -0.03
C GLY A 366 -10.59 1.51 1.21
N GLU A 367 -9.62 2.39 1.09
CA GLU A 367 -8.56 2.64 2.07
C GLU A 367 -9.04 3.30 3.39
N VAL A 368 -10.27 3.81 3.45
CA VAL A 368 -10.84 4.33 4.71
C VAL A 368 -11.17 3.20 5.70
N VAL A 369 -11.30 1.97 5.21
CA VAL A 369 -11.52 0.76 6.02
C VAL A 369 -10.17 0.18 6.44
N ASP A 370 -10.10 -0.41 7.64
CA ASP A 370 -8.91 -1.11 8.14
C ASP A 370 -8.64 -2.40 7.35
N VAL A 371 -8.25 -2.22 6.09
CA VAL A 371 -7.75 -3.28 5.18
C VAL A 371 -6.64 -2.68 4.33
N THR A 372 -5.42 -3.17 4.50
CA THR A 372 -4.24 -2.66 3.80
C THR A 372 -3.54 -3.80 3.09
N GLY A 373 -3.38 -3.69 1.78
CA GLY A 373 -2.66 -4.66 0.94
C GLY A 373 -1.16 -4.41 0.89
N TRP A 374 -0.44 -5.42 0.47
CA TRP A 374 0.98 -5.35 0.15
C TRP A 374 1.27 -4.35 -0.98
N LEU A 375 2.55 -4.03 -1.18
CA LEU A 375 3.01 -3.25 -2.32
C LEU A 375 2.80 -4.05 -3.62
N GLY A 376 2.32 -3.37 -4.67
CA GLY A 376 2.24 -4.00 -5.98
C GLY A 376 0.84 -4.31 -6.48
N GLY A 377 -0.11 -3.38 -6.39
CA GLY A 377 -1.46 -3.49 -6.96
C GLY A 377 -2.54 -4.00 -6.01
N TYR A 378 -2.15 -4.56 -4.85
CA TYR A 378 -3.10 -5.13 -3.89
C TYR A 378 -4.08 -4.10 -3.32
N ASN A 379 -3.64 -2.87 -3.03
CA ASN A 379 -4.51 -1.83 -2.48
C ASN A 379 -5.54 -1.34 -3.50
N PHE A 380 -5.19 -1.33 -4.78
CA PHE A 380 -6.18 -1.09 -5.83
C PHE A 380 -7.15 -2.26 -5.96
N GLN A 381 -6.68 -3.51 -5.89
CA GLN A 381 -7.59 -4.65 -5.89
C GLN A 381 -8.60 -4.60 -4.75
N TRP A 382 -8.17 -4.21 -3.53
CA TRP A 382 -9.11 -3.96 -2.43
C TRP A 382 -10.12 -2.87 -2.76
N ALA A 383 -9.67 -1.77 -3.38
CA ALA A 383 -10.57 -0.69 -3.79
C ALA A 383 -11.62 -1.18 -4.80
N TRP A 384 -11.20 -1.97 -5.79
CA TRP A 384 -12.11 -2.57 -6.77
C TRP A 384 -13.11 -3.52 -6.11
N SER A 385 -12.62 -4.48 -5.32
CA SER A 385 -13.44 -5.52 -4.70
C SER A 385 -14.44 -4.95 -3.70
N SER A 386 -14.01 -4.04 -2.80
CA SER A 386 -14.89 -3.42 -1.81
C SER A 386 -15.91 -2.49 -2.48
N GLY A 387 -15.49 -1.73 -3.51
CA GLY A 387 -16.36 -0.86 -4.29
C GLY A 387 -17.43 -1.64 -5.05
N TRP A 388 -17.02 -2.70 -5.75
CA TRP A 388 -17.94 -3.57 -6.46
C TRP A 388 -18.98 -4.17 -5.51
N VAL A 389 -18.53 -4.69 -4.37
CA VAL A 389 -19.42 -5.31 -3.37
C VAL A 389 -20.43 -4.31 -2.84
N ALA A 390 -20.01 -3.13 -2.39
CA ALA A 390 -20.94 -2.12 -1.89
C ALA A 390 -21.95 -1.70 -2.95
N GLY A 391 -21.50 -1.55 -4.20
CA GLY A 391 -22.36 -1.25 -5.34
C GLY A 391 -23.48 -2.27 -5.59
N GLN A 392 -23.35 -3.51 -5.09
CA GLN A 392 -24.40 -4.52 -5.19
C GLN A 392 -25.52 -4.35 -4.15
N TYR A 393 -25.32 -3.53 -3.10
CA TYR A 393 -26.24 -3.44 -1.97
C TYR A 393 -26.75 -2.02 -1.67
N CYS A 394 -25.99 -0.97 -1.99
CA CYS A 394 -26.36 0.42 -1.73
C CYS A 394 -27.50 0.95 -2.62
#